data_4c195d3e7cd9a2947b6a40bc6452fe91
#
_entry.id   4c195d3e7cd9a2947b6a40bc6452fe91
#
_cell.length_a   1.000
_cell.length_b   1.000
_cell.length_c   1.000
_cell.angle_alpha   90.00
_cell.angle_beta   90.00
_cell.angle_gamma   90.00
#
_symmetry.space_group_name_H-M   'P 1'
#
loop_
_entity.id
_entity.type
_entity.pdbx_description
1 polymer ?
#
loop_
_entity_poly.entity_id
_entity_poly.type
_entity_poly.pdbx_seq_one_letter_code
_entity_poly.pdbx_strand_id
1 'polypeptide(L)'
;MGKYIYTYIENGQMYEESPSLAELLAKEGLSCEKIVTGRIEYIKVKDFETQIKDAQWLVFTSKNAVAGFAYNAGNVVPAGVKVAVVGKNTQNAIRTACGIEADYVSSKATGLALGEELMNVVSGRVAYLCAEVTSGSLEEAMNEYENLIKIPVYRNEPVDYDGMEYDSMNCGDIDGIIVTSGSSGERIKWLIDRLEDVLVYSIGPACSKKLMEAGIVKERIVEAEKHTYDGLVEAVRCRADEKPVMIYDKNTINIFII
;
A
#
# COMPACT_ATOMS: atom_id res chain seq x y z
N MET A 1 23.16 -7.13 14.71
CA MET A 1 22.58 -6.93 13.37
C MET A 1 21.08 -6.99 13.53
N GLY A 2 20.36 -5.90 13.24
CA GLY A 2 18.92 -5.85 13.49
C GLY A 2 18.16 -6.81 12.59
N LYS A 3 17.17 -7.53 13.13
CA LYS A 3 16.29 -8.44 12.40
C LYS A 3 14.87 -7.88 12.37
N TYR A 4 14.30 -7.73 11.18
CA TYR A 4 12.99 -7.11 10.97
C TYR A 4 12.05 -8.06 10.24
N ILE A 5 10.74 -7.92 10.49
CA ILE A 5 9.69 -8.54 9.68
C ILE A 5 9.04 -7.43 8.86
N TYR A 6 8.82 -7.64 7.55
CA TYR A 6 8.06 -6.69 6.76
C TYR A 6 6.87 -7.32 6.06
N THR A 7 5.75 -6.58 6.03
CA THR A 7 4.54 -7.02 5.35
C THR A 7 4.66 -6.87 3.84
N TYR A 8 4.13 -7.82 3.11
CA TYR A 8 4.15 -7.85 1.66
C TYR A 8 2.79 -8.29 1.10
N ILE A 9 2.38 -7.68 -0.01
CA ILE A 9 1.22 -8.10 -0.81
C ILE A 9 1.75 -8.61 -2.14
N GLU A 10 1.52 -9.89 -2.43
CA GLU A 10 1.92 -10.49 -3.69
C GLU A 10 1.11 -9.92 -4.87
N ASN A 11 1.80 -9.46 -5.90
CA ASN A 11 1.22 -8.82 -7.09
C ASN A 11 1.47 -9.67 -8.34
N GLY A 12 1.29 -10.94 -8.34
CA GLY A 12 1.38 -11.80 -9.53
C GLY A 12 2.32 -11.31 -10.65
N GLN A 13 3.62 -11.22 -10.41
CA GLN A 13 4.73 -10.92 -11.36
C GLN A 13 4.64 -9.65 -12.24
N MET A 14 3.59 -8.85 -12.20
CA MET A 14 3.47 -7.73 -13.16
C MET A 14 4.23 -6.46 -12.77
N TYR A 15 4.53 -6.26 -11.49
CA TYR A 15 5.28 -5.07 -11.02
C TYR A 15 6.05 -5.41 -9.75
N GLU A 16 7.31 -5.80 -9.86
CA GLU A 16 8.21 -5.75 -8.72
C GLU A 16 8.73 -4.32 -8.56
N GLU A 17 8.63 -3.79 -7.35
CA GLU A 17 9.28 -2.53 -7.02
C GLU A 17 10.79 -2.77 -6.97
N SER A 18 11.53 -2.01 -7.76
CA SER A 18 12.99 -2.08 -7.78
C SER A 18 13.56 -0.71 -7.38
N PRO A 19 14.41 -0.66 -6.35
CA PRO A 19 14.77 -1.75 -5.46
C PRO A 19 13.64 -2.17 -4.51
N SER A 20 13.58 -3.45 -4.17
CA SER A 20 12.64 -3.98 -3.16
C SER A 20 13.00 -3.48 -1.76
N LEU A 21 12.03 -3.49 -0.83
CA LEU A 21 12.29 -3.11 0.56
C LEU A 21 13.39 -4.00 1.20
N ALA A 22 13.43 -5.29 0.86
CA ALA A 22 14.46 -6.20 1.35
C ALA A 22 15.87 -5.81 0.87
N GLU A 23 16.01 -5.42 -0.42
CA GLU A 23 17.29 -4.95 -0.97
C GLU A 23 17.75 -3.64 -0.33
N LEU A 24 16.81 -2.73 -0.06
CA LEU A 24 17.12 -1.46 0.61
C LEU A 24 17.57 -1.69 2.06
N LEU A 25 16.88 -2.54 2.83
CA LEU A 25 17.27 -2.90 4.19
C LEU A 25 18.64 -3.61 4.22
N ALA A 26 18.87 -4.53 3.28
CA ALA A 26 20.15 -5.24 3.19
C ALA A 26 21.34 -4.31 2.91
N LYS A 27 21.17 -3.24 2.14
CA LYS A 27 22.21 -2.21 1.90
C LYS A 27 22.63 -1.50 3.19
N GLU A 28 21.71 -1.35 4.14
CA GLU A 28 21.96 -0.78 5.47
C GLU A 28 22.45 -1.82 6.49
N GLY A 29 22.75 -3.04 6.06
CA GLY A 29 23.20 -4.13 6.94
C GLY A 29 22.11 -4.71 7.84
N LEU A 30 20.84 -4.48 7.53
CA LEU A 30 19.69 -4.97 8.28
C LEU A 30 19.17 -6.26 7.63
N SER A 31 18.88 -7.27 8.45
CA SER A 31 18.24 -8.49 7.98
C SER A 31 16.71 -8.37 8.09
N CYS A 32 15.99 -8.92 7.11
CA CYS A 32 14.55 -8.88 7.15
C CYS A 32 13.93 -10.19 6.64
N GLU A 33 12.77 -10.50 7.18
CA GLU A 33 11.94 -11.62 6.77
C GLU A 33 10.60 -11.11 6.22
N LYS A 34 10.17 -11.67 5.10
CA LYS A 34 8.94 -11.27 4.43
C LYS A 34 7.75 -12.05 4.97
N ILE A 35 6.68 -11.33 5.39
CA ILE A 35 5.39 -11.92 5.67
C ILE A 35 4.38 -11.53 4.59
N VAL A 36 3.83 -12.51 3.87
CA VAL A 36 2.84 -12.28 2.83
C VAL A 36 1.47 -12.10 3.46
N THR A 37 0.93 -10.91 3.44
CA THR A 37 -0.36 -10.57 4.09
C THR A 37 -1.54 -10.57 3.13
N GLY A 38 -1.28 -10.66 1.84
CA GLY A 38 -2.33 -10.69 0.83
C GLY A 38 -1.80 -11.02 -0.55
N ARG A 39 -2.73 -11.33 -1.45
CA ARG A 39 -2.47 -11.60 -2.87
C ARG A 39 -3.39 -10.76 -3.72
N ILE A 40 -2.86 -10.13 -4.75
CA ILE A 40 -3.67 -9.45 -5.75
C ILE A 40 -4.14 -10.47 -6.77
N GLU A 41 -5.45 -10.60 -6.87
CA GLU A 41 -6.11 -11.41 -7.90
C GLU A 41 -6.85 -10.50 -8.88
N TYR A 42 -6.59 -10.68 -10.18
CA TYR A 42 -7.28 -9.92 -11.22
C TYR A 42 -8.63 -10.55 -11.53
N ILE A 43 -9.65 -9.69 -11.58
CA ILE A 43 -11.03 -10.10 -11.86
C ILE A 43 -11.25 -10.07 -13.37
N LYS A 44 -11.71 -11.20 -13.94
CA LYS A 44 -12.20 -11.21 -15.32
C LYS A 44 -13.60 -10.63 -15.33
N VAL A 45 -13.73 -9.43 -15.86
CA VAL A 45 -15.01 -8.70 -15.93
C VAL A 45 -15.78 -9.16 -17.15
N LYS A 46 -17.03 -9.60 -16.94
CA LYS A 46 -17.90 -10.00 -18.04
C LYS A 46 -18.23 -8.76 -18.89
N ASP A 47 -18.19 -8.92 -20.21
CA ASP A 47 -18.51 -7.88 -21.19
C ASP A 47 -17.76 -6.55 -20.95
N PHE A 48 -16.48 -6.65 -20.50
CA PHE A 48 -15.65 -5.52 -20.12
C PHE A 48 -15.58 -4.42 -21.19
N GLU A 49 -15.34 -4.82 -22.45
CA GLU A 49 -15.28 -3.87 -23.57
C GLU A 49 -16.57 -3.08 -23.74
N THR A 50 -17.72 -3.73 -23.53
CA THR A 50 -19.03 -3.06 -23.57
C THR A 50 -19.19 -2.08 -22.42
N GLN A 51 -18.68 -2.41 -21.23
CA GLN A 51 -18.77 -1.54 -20.06
C GLN A 51 -17.96 -0.25 -20.23
N ILE A 52 -16.81 -0.31 -20.91
CA ILE A 52 -15.93 0.85 -21.13
C ILE A 52 -16.15 1.54 -22.50
N LYS A 53 -16.91 0.95 -23.42
CA LYS A 53 -17.07 1.41 -24.80
C LYS A 53 -17.49 2.86 -24.92
N ASP A 54 -18.42 3.31 -24.08
CA ASP A 54 -18.99 4.66 -24.13
C ASP A 54 -18.37 5.58 -23.05
N ALA A 55 -17.30 5.15 -22.40
CA ALA A 55 -16.58 5.97 -21.43
C ALA A 55 -15.81 7.07 -22.16
N GLN A 56 -15.89 8.29 -21.63
CA GLN A 56 -15.01 9.40 -22.02
C GLN A 56 -13.75 9.42 -21.18
N TRP A 57 -13.80 8.83 -20.00
CA TRP A 57 -12.68 8.78 -19.09
C TRP A 57 -12.52 7.39 -18.46
N LEU A 58 -11.27 6.92 -18.36
CA LEU A 58 -10.86 5.82 -17.49
C LEU A 58 -10.10 6.40 -16.31
N VAL A 59 -10.52 6.05 -15.10
CA VAL A 59 -9.91 6.55 -13.85
C VAL A 59 -9.25 5.41 -13.08
N PHE A 60 -8.00 5.63 -12.65
CA PHE A 60 -7.20 4.65 -11.93
C PHE A 60 -6.61 5.24 -10.65
N THR A 61 -6.89 4.62 -9.51
CA THR A 61 -6.33 5.01 -8.21
C THR A 61 -5.19 4.10 -7.74
N SER A 62 -4.77 3.14 -8.54
CA SER A 62 -3.66 2.24 -8.20
C SER A 62 -3.00 1.59 -9.42
N LYS A 63 -1.73 1.18 -9.28
CA LYS A 63 -1.04 0.37 -10.28
C LYS A 63 -1.72 -0.99 -10.52
N ASN A 64 -2.35 -1.56 -9.48
CA ASN A 64 -3.09 -2.82 -9.59
C ASN A 64 -4.36 -2.69 -10.44
N ALA A 65 -5.03 -1.52 -10.41
CA ALA A 65 -6.15 -1.24 -11.28
C ALA A 65 -5.72 -1.16 -12.76
N VAL A 66 -4.55 -0.58 -13.04
CA VAL A 66 -3.96 -0.58 -14.39
C VAL A 66 -3.66 -2.00 -14.86
N ALA A 67 -3.07 -2.83 -14.01
CA ALA A 67 -2.82 -4.24 -14.33
C ALA A 67 -4.11 -5.04 -14.55
N GLY A 68 -5.14 -4.81 -13.71
CA GLY A 68 -6.46 -5.41 -13.90
C GLY A 68 -7.17 -4.95 -15.17
N PHE A 69 -6.98 -3.69 -15.58
CA PHE A 69 -7.41 -3.20 -16.88
C PHE A 69 -6.69 -3.94 -18.01
N ALA A 70 -5.35 -4.00 -17.96
CA ALA A 70 -4.54 -4.71 -18.95
C ALA A 70 -4.93 -6.20 -19.08
N TYR A 71 -5.22 -6.86 -17.97
CA TYR A 71 -5.73 -8.24 -17.92
C TYR A 71 -7.06 -8.41 -18.67
N ASN A 72 -7.92 -7.38 -18.69
CA ASN A 72 -9.23 -7.40 -19.35
C ASN A 72 -9.19 -6.87 -20.79
N ALA A 73 -8.44 -5.82 -21.08
CA ALA A 73 -8.45 -5.05 -22.34
C ALA A 73 -7.23 -5.31 -23.25
N GLY A 74 -6.28 -6.16 -22.82
CA GLY A 74 -5.07 -6.43 -23.63
C GLY A 74 -4.19 -5.20 -23.84
N ASN A 75 -4.07 -4.34 -22.83
CA ASN A 75 -3.23 -3.12 -22.83
C ASN A 75 -3.66 -2.00 -23.81
N VAL A 76 -4.88 -2.05 -24.34
CA VAL A 76 -5.35 -1.08 -25.34
C VAL A 76 -6.41 -0.17 -24.72
N VAL A 77 -6.09 1.12 -24.60
CA VAL A 77 -7.07 2.15 -24.26
C VAL A 77 -7.87 2.48 -25.51
N PRO A 78 -9.23 2.50 -25.47
CA PRO A 78 -10.04 2.82 -26.63
C PRO A 78 -9.74 4.22 -27.19
N ALA A 79 -9.77 4.36 -28.50
CA ALA A 79 -9.47 5.64 -29.17
C ALA A 79 -10.41 6.75 -28.69
N GLY A 80 -9.86 7.91 -28.36
CA GLY A 80 -10.61 9.09 -27.89
C GLY A 80 -11.02 9.05 -26.42
N VAL A 81 -10.72 7.96 -25.68
CA VAL A 81 -10.96 7.87 -24.25
C VAL A 81 -9.75 8.48 -23.51
N LYS A 82 -10.03 9.38 -22.57
CA LYS A 82 -9.03 10.02 -21.72
C LYS A 82 -8.72 9.19 -20.48
N VAL A 83 -7.52 9.37 -19.94
CA VAL A 83 -7.05 8.64 -18.76
C VAL A 83 -6.72 9.60 -17.63
N ALA A 84 -7.28 9.35 -16.45
CA ALA A 84 -6.94 10.07 -15.21
C ALA A 84 -6.36 9.11 -14.17
N VAL A 85 -5.32 9.56 -13.48
CA VAL A 85 -4.59 8.76 -12.49
C VAL A 85 -4.35 9.51 -11.19
N VAL A 86 -4.33 8.78 -10.08
CA VAL A 86 -4.15 9.33 -8.74
C VAL A 86 -2.77 9.92 -8.49
N GLY A 87 -1.76 9.58 -9.28
CA GLY A 87 -0.40 10.10 -9.08
C GLY A 87 0.64 9.41 -9.95
N LYS A 88 1.90 9.81 -9.77
CA LYS A 88 3.04 9.43 -10.63
C LYS A 88 3.27 7.92 -10.75
N ASN A 89 3.10 7.16 -9.67
CA ASN A 89 3.29 5.71 -9.71
C ASN A 89 2.25 5.03 -10.62
N THR A 90 1.00 5.48 -10.57
CA THR A 90 -0.08 4.98 -11.43
C THR A 90 0.11 5.46 -12.87
N GLN A 91 0.61 6.69 -13.08
CA GLN A 91 0.99 7.19 -14.41
C GLN A 91 2.10 6.34 -15.04
N ASN A 92 3.14 6.01 -14.28
CA ASN A 92 4.20 5.12 -14.76
C ASN A 92 3.66 3.74 -15.13
N ALA A 93 2.70 3.21 -14.36
CA ALA A 93 2.06 1.94 -14.68
C ALA A 93 1.28 2.00 -16.01
N ILE A 94 0.50 3.06 -16.26
CA ILE A 94 -0.20 3.29 -17.55
C ILE A 94 0.79 3.41 -18.70
N ARG A 95 1.87 4.17 -18.53
CA ARG A 95 2.92 4.30 -19.55
C ARG A 95 3.55 2.94 -19.88
N THR A 96 3.88 2.16 -18.86
CA THR A 96 4.50 0.84 -19.03
C THR A 96 3.53 -0.16 -19.67
N ALA A 97 2.28 -0.21 -19.21
CA ALA A 97 1.29 -1.18 -19.66
C ALA A 97 0.72 -0.84 -21.03
N CYS A 98 0.36 0.43 -21.28
CA CYS A 98 -0.41 0.85 -22.46
C CYS A 98 0.38 1.75 -23.43
N GLY A 99 1.60 2.15 -23.09
CA GLY A 99 2.44 3.01 -23.94
C GLY A 99 1.93 4.45 -24.07
N ILE A 100 1.04 4.92 -23.19
CA ILE A 100 0.45 6.25 -23.23
C ILE A 100 0.72 7.05 -21.96
N GLU A 101 0.62 8.38 -22.06
CA GLU A 101 0.58 9.25 -20.89
C GLU A 101 -0.87 9.42 -20.42
N ALA A 102 -1.05 9.64 -19.10
CA ALA A 102 -2.34 10.02 -18.58
C ALA A 102 -2.67 11.48 -18.97
N ASP A 103 -3.91 11.73 -19.36
CA ASP A 103 -4.41 13.08 -19.68
C ASP A 103 -4.54 13.95 -18.43
N TYR A 104 -4.74 13.30 -17.26
CA TYR A 104 -4.85 13.96 -15.97
C TYR A 104 -4.13 13.19 -14.88
N VAL A 105 -3.30 13.89 -14.09
CA VAL A 105 -2.62 13.36 -12.91
C VAL A 105 -2.98 14.24 -11.73
N SER A 106 -3.55 13.67 -10.67
CA SER A 106 -3.94 14.44 -9.47
C SER A 106 -2.76 15.16 -8.83
N SER A 107 -3.02 16.35 -8.33
CA SER A 107 -2.05 17.18 -7.61
C SER A 107 -1.59 16.56 -6.30
N LYS A 108 -2.46 15.76 -5.66
CA LYS A 108 -2.19 14.96 -4.47
C LYS A 108 -2.51 13.50 -4.76
N ALA A 109 -1.65 12.61 -4.30
CA ALA A 109 -1.78 11.17 -4.56
C ALA A 109 -2.84 10.51 -3.66
N THR A 110 -4.07 11.04 -3.63
CA THR A 110 -5.23 10.51 -2.88
C THR A 110 -6.47 10.40 -3.76
N GLY A 111 -7.31 9.39 -3.50
CA GLY A 111 -8.57 9.21 -4.22
C GLY A 111 -9.52 10.40 -4.04
N LEU A 112 -9.55 10.99 -2.82
CA LEU A 112 -10.35 12.18 -2.52
C LEU A 112 -9.96 13.36 -3.42
N ALA A 113 -8.68 13.72 -3.43
CA ALA A 113 -8.20 14.84 -4.25
C ALA A 113 -8.45 14.61 -5.74
N LEU A 114 -8.18 13.40 -6.25
CA LEU A 114 -8.48 13.07 -7.64
C LEU A 114 -9.97 13.23 -7.94
N GLY A 115 -10.87 12.76 -7.07
CA GLY A 115 -12.31 12.90 -7.24
C GLY A 115 -12.76 14.36 -7.27
N GLU A 116 -12.34 15.18 -6.29
CA GLU A 116 -12.64 16.62 -6.21
C GLU A 116 -12.15 17.38 -7.47
N GLU A 117 -10.93 17.07 -7.93
CA GLU A 117 -10.36 17.68 -9.12
C GLU A 117 -11.13 17.27 -10.39
N LEU A 118 -11.51 16.00 -10.51
CA LEU A 118 -12.22 15.46 -11.68
C LEU A 118 -13.63 16.05 -11.83
N MET A 119 -14.31 16.42 -10.75
CA MET A 119 -15.63 17.08 -10.81
C MET A 119 -15.64 18.33 -11.70
N ASN A 120 -14.48 19.01 -11.87
CA ASN A 120 -14.34 20.19 -12.70
C ASN A 120 -13.75 19.91 -14.10
N VAL A 121 -13.34 18.66 -14.37
CA VAL A 121 -12.59 18.30 -15.58
C VAL A 121 -13.36 17.33 -16.47
N VAL A 122 -14.07 16.38 -15.85
CA VAL A 122 -14.73 15.30 -16.58
C VAL A 122 -16.09 15.71 -17.15
N SER A 123 -16.43 15.11 -18.26
CA SER A 123 -17.78 15.16 -18.83
C SER A 123 -18.14 13.78 -19.36
N GLY A 124 -19.43 13.45 -19.39
CA GLY A 124 -19.92 12.19 -19.91
C GLY A 124 -19.63 11.01 -18.98
N ARG A 125 -19.48 9.81 -19.53
CA ARG A 125 -19.34 8.59 -18.75
C ARG A 125 -17.91 8.40 -18.25
N VAL A 126 -17.75 8.19 -16.95
CA VAL A 126 -16.47 7.94 -16.27
C VAL A 126 -16.45 6.49 -15.78
N ALA A 127 -15.51 5.69 -16.27
CA ALA A 127 -15.28 4.34 -15.82
C ALA A 127 -14.13 4.33 -14.78
N TYR A 128 -14.48 4.08 -13.53
CA TYR A 128 -13.53 3.95 -12.44
C TYR A 128 -13.08 2.49 -12.26
N LEU A 129 -11.88 2.18 -12.73
CA LEU A 129 -11.26 0.87 -12.62
C LEU A 129 -10.60 0.76 -11.24
N CYS A 130 -11.01 -0.18 -10.42
CA CYS A 130 -10.63 -0.18 -9.00
C CYS A 130 -10.53 -1.58 -8.38
N ALA A 131 -10.20 -1.62 -7.12
CA ALA A 131 -10.35 -2.81 -6.29
C ALA A 131 -11.84 -3.15 -6.08
N GLU A 132 -12.15 -4.41 -5.81
CA GLU A 132 -13.49 -4.84 -5.38
C GLU A 132 -13.92 -4.10 -4.11
N VAL A 133 -13.01 -4.00 -3.13
CA VAL A 133 -13.17 -3.19 -1.93
C VAL A 133 -12.24 -1.98 -2.00
N THR A 134 -12.82 -0.77 -2.08
CA THR A 134 -12.08 0.51 -2.12
C THR A 134 -12.12 1.19 -0.76
N SER A 135 -11.34 2.28 -0.59
CA SER A 135 -11.47 3.18 0.57
C SER A 135 -12.73 4.05 0.53
N GLY A 136 -13.44 4.08 -0.60
CA GLY A 136 -14.60 4.94 -0.81
C GLY A 136 -14.27 6.41 -1.10
N SER A 137 -13.02 6.84 -0.96
CA SER A 137 -12.66 8.26 -0.99
C SER A 137 -12.88 8.95 -2.35
N LEU A 138 -12.71 8.25 -3.47
CA LEU A 138 -13.01 8.79 -4.80
C LEU A 138 -14.52 8.83 -5.04
N GLU A 139 -15.21 7.75 -4.66
CA GLU A 139 -16.67 7.65 -4.77
C GLU A 139 -17.37 8.72 -3.92
N GLU A 140 -16.86 9.01 -2.71
CA GLU A 140 -17.36 10.08 -1.86
C GLU A 140 -17.18 11.46 -2.52
N ALA A 141 -16.00 11.74 -3.06
CA ALA A 141 -15.70 12.99 -3.74
C ALA A 141 -16.53 13.20 -5.01
N MET A 142 -16.90 12.12 -5.67
CA MET A 142 -17.69 12.14 -6.91
C MET A 142 -19.14 11.69 -6.72
N ASN A 143 -19.69 11.73 -5.50
CA ASN A 143 -21.01 11.22 -5.17
C ASN A 143 -22.17 11.90 -5.94
N GLU A 144 -21.97 13.17 -6.34
CA GLU A 144 -22.91 13.93 -7.15
C GLU A 144 -22.75 13.71 -8.67
N TYR A 145 -21.75 12.93 -9.10
CA TYR A 145 -21.50 12.67 -10.51
C TYR A 145 -22.23 11.41 -10.96
N GLU A 146 -23.41 11.58 -11.53
CA GLU A 146 -24.33 10.50 -11.90
C GLU A 146 -23.76 9.49 -12.92
N ASN A 147 -22.77 9.90 -13.73
CA ASN A 147 -22.20 9.09 -14.79
C ASN A 147 -20.91 8.37 -14.38
N LEU A 148 -20.61 8.25 -13.08
CA LEU A 148 -19.52 7.44 -12.55
C LEU A 148 -19.92 5.98 -12.49
N ILE A 149 -19.15 5.11 -13.15
CA ILE A 149 -19.35 3.67 -13.12
C ILE A 149 -18.14 3.00 -12.51
N LYS A 150 -18.36 2.32 -11.38
CA LYS A 150 -17.32 1.53 -10.71
C LYS A 150 -17.20 0.16 -11.37
N ILE A 151 -15.99 -0.19 -11.79
CA ILE A 151 -15.67 -1.48 -12.41
C ILE A 151 -14.54 -2.14 -11.62
N PRO A 152 -14.84 -3.09 -10.74
CA PRO A 152 -13.83 -3.87 -10.03
C PRO A 152 -13.03 -4.74 -11.00
N VAL A 153 -11.71 -4.53 -11.05
CA VAL A 153 -10.78 -5.26 -11.93
C VAL A 153 -9.73 -6.08 -11.17
N TYR A 154 -9.69 -5.94 -9.86
CA TYR A 154 -8.85 -6.76 -8.97
C TYR A 154 -9.42 -6.80 -7.56
N ARG A 155 -8.95 -7.77 -6.78
CA ARG A 155 -9.17 -7.86 -5.33
C ARG A 155 -7.89 -8.19 -4.61
N ASN A 156 -7.84 -7.86 -3.33
CA ASN A 156 -6.71 -8.16 -2.44
C ASN A 156 -7.17 -9.23 -1.45
N GLU A 157 -6.95 -10.49 -1.84
CA GLU A 157 -7.28 -11.63 -1.00
C GLU A 157 -6.35 -11.71 0.20
N PRO A 158 -6.87 -11.83 1.42
CA PRO A 158 -6.03 -12.06 2.60
C PRO A 158 -5.32 -13.40 2.50
N VAL A 159 -4.11 -13.47 3.07
CA VAL A 159 -3.47 -14.73 3.37
C VAL A 159 -3.71 -15.00 4.84
N ASP A 160 -4.43 -16.07 5.12
CA ASP A 160 -4.65 -16.53 6.49
C ASP A 160 -3.47 -17.40 6.91
N TYR A 161 -2.90 -17.05 8.05
CA TYR A 161 -1.90 -17.87 8.71
C TYR A 161 -2.55 -18.59 9.87
N ASP A 162 -2.59 -19.92 9.83
CA ASP A 162 -2.88 -20.65 11.04
C ASP A 162 -1.69 -20.54 12.00
N GLY A 163 -1.94 -20.42 13.29
CA GLY A 163 -0.93 -20.10 14.29
C GLY A 163 0.25 -21.07 14.38
N MET A 164 0.21 -22.23 13.71
CA MET A 164 1.26 -23.24 13.72
C MET A 164 2.43 -22.94 12.78
N GLU A 165 2.20 -22.24 11.66
CA GLU A 165 3.29 -21.86 10.73
C GLU A 165 4.24 -20.83 11.36
N TYR A 166 3.77 -20.05 12.34
CA TYR A 166 4.55 -19.01 12.99
C TYR A 166 5.24 -19.43 14.29
N ASP A 167 4.86 -20.52 14.90
CA ASP A 167 5.62 -21.10 16.04
C ASP A 167 7.01 -21.58 15.59
N SER A 168 7.20 -21.81 14.28
CA SER A 168 8.51 -22.10 13.69
C SER A 168 9.36 -20.85 13.38
N MET A 169 8.77 -19.64 13.32
CA MET A 169 9.53 -18.40 13.25
C MET A 169 10.17 -18.15 14.61
N ASN A 170 11.50 -18.11 14.62
CA ASN A 170 12.28 -17.78 15.81
C ASN A 170 12.06 -16.28 16.15
N CYS A 171 10.89 -15.97 16.76
CA CYS A 171 10.50 -14.59 17.11
C CYS A 171 11.34 -13.97 18.23
N GLY A 172 12.33 -14.72 18.78
CA GLY A 172 13.11 -14.31 19.94
C GLY A 172 14.03 -13.11 19.74
N ASP A 173 14.30 -12.71 18.48
CA ASP A 173 15.27 -11.66 18.15
C ASP A 173 14.74 -10.65 17.11
N ILE A 174 13.43 -10.38 17.09
CA ILE A 174 12.85 -9.39 16.18
C ILE A 174 12.99 -7.99 16.78
N ASP A 175 13.65 -7.09 16.08
CA ASP A 175 13.88 -5.70 16.49
C ASP A 175 12.75 -4.75 16.04
N GLY A 176 11.96 -5.13 15.02
CA GLY A 176 10.86 -4.30 14.52
C GLY A 176 9.99 -4.98 13.47
N ILE A 177 8.77 -4.45 13.31
CA ILE A 177 7.82 -4.87 12.28
C ILE A 177 7.59 -3.70 11.32
N ILE A 178 7.78 -3.92 10.01
CA ILE A 178 7.60 -2.89 8.99
C ILE A 178 6.30 -3.17 8.25
N VAL A 179 5.37 -2.20 8.31
CA VAL A 179 4.03 -2.32 7.75
C VAL A 179 3.88 -1.40 6.53
N THR A 180 3.73 -2.01 5.37
CA THR A 180 3.66 -1.32 4.06
C THR A 180 2.25 -0.90 3.66
N SER A 181 1.21 -1.33 4.39
CA SER A 181 -0.18 -0.89 4.21
C SER A 181 -1.01 -1.12 5.47
N GLY A 182 -2.06 -0.32 5.68
CA GLY A 182 -2.94 -0.47 6.84
C GLY A 182 -3.66 -1.83 6.87
N SER A 183 -4.12 -2.32 5.72
CA SER A 183 -4.75 -3.65 5.63
C SER A 183 -3.78 -4.78 5.98
N SER A 184 -2.50 -4.64 5.64
CA SER A 184 -1.46 -5.59 6.06
C SER A 184 -1.27 -5.59 7.57
N GLY A 185 -1.28 -4.41 8.20
CA GLY A 185 -1.18 -4.29 9.66
C GLY A 185 -2.34 -4.95 10.40
N GLU A 186 -3.58 -4.75 9.92
CA GLU A 186 -4.76 -5.40 10.46
C GLU A 186 -4.65 -6.94 10.41
N ARG A 187 -4.16 -7.49 9.29
CA ARG A 187 -4.00 -8.93 9.08
C ARG A 187 -2.94 -9.59 9.96
N ILE A 188 -1.90 -8.84 10.34
CA ILE A 188 -0.83 -9.34 11.23
C ILE A 188 -0.94 -8.81 12.65
N LYS A 189 -2.10 -8.26 13.04
CA LYS A 189 -2.30 -7.75 14.41
C LYS A 189 -1.92 -8.78 15.48
N TRP A 190 -2.29 -10.03 15.30
CA TRP A 190 -1.93 -11.13 16.18
C TRP A 190 -0.40 -11.25 16.40
N LEU A 191 0.43 -11.02 15.38
CA LEU A 191 1.90 -11.02 15.49
C LEU A 191 2.39 -9.76 16.22
N ILE A 192 1.81 -8.59 15.90
CA ILE A 192 2.14 -7.33 16.57
C ILE A 192 1.81 -7.40 18.07
N ASP A 193 0.70 -8.02 18.42
CA ASP A 193 0.31 -8.22 19.83
C ASP A 193 1.24 -9.20 20.56
N ARG A 194 1.70 -10.23 19.87
CA ARG A 194 2.65 -11.22 20.45
C ARG A 194 4.05 -10.63 20.70
N LEU A 195 4.43 -9.61 19.91
CA LEU A 195 5.71 -8.93 20.02
C LEU A 195 5.53 -7.56 20.71
N GLU A 196 5.04 -7.55 21.96
CA GLU A 196 4.57 -6.37 22.69
C GLU A 196 5.61 -5.23 22.79
N ASP A 197 6.90 -5.56 22.88
CA ASP A 197 7.99 -4.60 23.07
C ASP A 197 8.59 -4.09 21.75
N VAL A 198 8.08 -4.56 20.60
CA VAL A 198 8.66 -4.26 19.28
C VAL A 198 7.99 -3.05 18.64
N LEU A 199 8.79 -2.16 18.04
CA LEU A 199 8.28 -1.01 17.28
C LEU A 199 7.66 -1.45 15.94
N VAL A 200 6.62 -0.71 15.54
CA VAL A 200 5.90 -0.92 14.28
C VAL A 200 6.16 0.27 13.36
N TYR A 201 6.91 0.05 12.30
CA TYR A 201 7.26 1.08 11.32
C TYR A 201 6.18 1.15 10.24
N SER A 202 5.50 2.28 10.15
CA SER A 202 4.40 2.53 9.23
C SER A 202 4.85 3.33 8.03
N ILE A 203 4.41 2.96 6.83
CA ILE A 203 4.76 3.66 5.59
C ILE A 203 4.18 5.08 5.51
N GLY A 204 3.19 5.43 6.32
CA GLY A 204 2.58 6.76 6.30
C GLY A 204 1.25 6.87 7.04
N PRO A 205 0.63 8.07 7.05
CA PRO A 205 -0.48 8.41 7.94
C PRO A 205 -1.70 7.49 7.85
N ALA A 206 -2.08 7.09 6.63
CA ALA A 206 -3.24 6.20 6.44
C ALA A 206 -2.99 4.81 7.04
N CYS A 207 -1.74 4.32 6.96
CA CYS A 207 -1.32 3.07 7.59
C CYS A 207 -1.29 3.21 9.12
N SER A 208 -0.67 4.27 9.64
CA SER A 208 -0.62 4.57 11.08
C SER A 208 -2.01 4.67 11.70
N LYS A 209 -2.94 5.35 11.00
CA LYS A 209 -4.33 5.47 11.45
C LYS A 209 -5.00 4.10 11.59
N LYS A 210 -4.84 3.23 10.60
CA LYS A 210 -5.42 1.86 10.64
C LYS A 210 -4.79 0.98 11.72
N LEU A 211 -3.49 1.11 11.98
CA LEU A 211 -2.83 0.43 13.08
C LEU A 211 -3.41 0.87 14.44
N MET A 212 -3.63 2.18 14.63
CA MET A 212 -4.27 2.71 15.84
C MET A 212 -5.74 2.25 15.97
N GLU A 213 -6.50 2.26 14.88
CA GLU A 213 -7.88 1.73 14.84
C GLU A 213 -7.93 0.24 15.19
N ALA A 214 -6.89 -0.52 14.83
CA ALA A 214 -6.71 -1.93 15.21
C ALA A 214 -6.24 -2.10 16.67
N GLY A 215 -6.00 -1.02 17.42
CA GLY A 215 -5.64 -1.05 18.83
C GLY A 215 -4.13 -1.03 19.11
N ILE A 216 -3.28 -0.77 18.11
CA ILE A 216 -1.84 -0.59 18.36
C ILE A 216 -1.62 0.80 18.95
N VAL A 217 -0.97 0.88 20.12
CA VAL A 217 -0.71 2.15 20.80
C VAL A 217 0.24 3.02 20.01
N LYS A 218 -0.03 4.34 20.00
CA LYS A 218 0.69 5.32 19.18
C LYS A 218 2.20 5.32 19.42
N GLU A 219 2.60 5.10 20.66
CA GLU A 219 4.00 5.09 21.13
C GLU A 219 4.84 3.97 20.49
N ARG A 220 4.17 2.91 20.03
CA ARG A 220 4.81 1.82 19.29
C ARG A 220 4.90 2.08 17.78
N ILE A 221 4.21 3.10 17.25
CA ILE A 221 4.14 3.37 15.82
C ILE A 221 5.17 4.43 15.46
N VAL A 222 6.10 4.07 14.57
CA VAL A 222 7.07 4.99 13.95
C VAL A 222 6.63 5.21 12.52
N GLU A 223 6.12 6.40 12.21
CA GLU A 223 5.69 6.76 10.87
C GLU A 223 6.85 7.28 10.04
N ALA A 224 7.00 6.77 8.80
CA ALA A 224 8.00 7.24 7.87
C ALA A 224 7.68 8.68 7.40
N GLU A 225 8.67 9.58 7.44
CA GLU A 225 8.49 10.97 6.96
C GLU A 225 8.20 11.04 5.46
N LYS A 226 8.87 10.17 4.69
CA LYS A 226 8.61 9.98 3.27
C LYS A 226 7.83 8.67 3.10
N HIS A 227 6.68 8.72 2.45
CA HIS A 227 5.80 7.57 2.28
C HIS A 227 6.28 6.64 1.15
N THR A 228 7.53 6.18 1.28
CA THR A 228 8.25 5.34 0.34
C THR A 228 9.04 4.27 1.08
N TYR A 229 9.56 3.27 0.37
CA TYR A 229 10.45 2.27 0.97
C TYR A 229 11.74 2.87 1.51
N ASP A 230 12.34 3.85 0.82
CA ASP A 230 13.50 4.57 1.33
C ASP A 230 13.19 5.30 2.65
N GLY A 231 11.99 5.91 2.75
CA GLY A 231 11.54 6.55 3.99
C GLY A 231 11.33 5.56 5.14
N LEU A 232 10.84 4.35 4.86
CA LEU A 232 10.75 3.28 5.86
C LEU A 232 12.13 2.84 6.34
N VAL A 233 13.08 2.65 5.42
CA VAL A 233 14.47 2.29 5.77
C VAL A 233 15.13 3.39 6.61
N GLU A 234 14.92 4.66 6.27
CA GLU A 234 15.41 5.81 7.05
C GLU A 234 14.82 5.81 8.47
N ALA A 235 13.50 5.59 8.61
CA ALA A 235 12.84 5.50 9.91
C ALA A 235 13.37 4.36 10.77
N VAL A 236 13.63 3.18 10.17
CA VAL A 236 14.23 2.04 10.86
C VAL A 236 15.64 2.36 11.32
N ARG A 237 16.48 2.96 10.46
CA ARG A 237 17.86 3.31 10.77
C ARG A 237 17.96 4.32 11.92
N CYS A 238 17.19 5.41 11.87
CA CYS A 238 17.20 6.43 12.91
C CYS A 238 16.89 5.86 14.30
N ARG A 239 15.98 4.90 14.39
CA ARG A 239 15.60 4.27 15.66
C ARG A 239 16.57 3.16 16.09
N ALA A 240 17.23 2.49 15.15
CA ALA A 240 18.28 1.51 15.47
C ALA A 240 19.47 2.16 16.16
N ASP A 241 19.79 3.42 15.80
CA ASP A 241 20.84 4.21 16.43
C ASP A 241 20.44 4.77 17.82
N GLU A 242 19.13 4.90 18.08
CA GLU A 242 18.55 5.41 19.34
C GLU A 242 18.26 4.29 20.38
N LYS A 243 18.78 3.06 20.21
CA LYS A 243 18.57 1.99 21.21
C LYS A 243 18.99 2.50 22.60
N PRO A 244 18.08 2.55 23.58
CA PRO A 244 18.42 3.00 24.91
C PRO A 244 19.53 2.11 25.47
N VAL A 245 20.64 2.72 25.87
CA VAL A 245 21.68 2.04 26.65
C VAL A 245 21.06 1.75 28.01
N MET A 246 20.59 0.51 28.22
CA MET A 246 20.14 0.08 29.54
C MET A 246 21.37 0.00 30.47
N ILE A 247 21.59 1.05 31.26
CA ILE A 247 22.56 1.02 32.33
C ILE A 247 21.90 0.34 33.51
N TYR A 248 22.24 -0.93 33.74
CA TYR A 248 21.84 -1.66 34.95
C TYR A 248 22.65 -1.13 36.13
N ASP A 249 22.09 -0.23 36.90
CA ASP A 249 22.53 -0.01 38.28
C ASP A 249 21.78 -0.98 39.20
N LYS A 250 22.49 -1.59 40.11
CA LYS A 250 21.99 -2.71 40.99
C LYS A 250 20.81 -2.30 41.85
N ASN A 251 20.40 -1.04 41.93
CA ASN A 251 19.38 -0.56 42.87
C ASN A 251 18.34 0.41 42.29
N THR A 252 18.37 0.81 41.00
CA THR A 252 17.36 1.72 40.44
C THR A 252 17.34 1.62 38.92
N ILE A 253 16.15 1.48 38.31
CA ILE A 253 15.99 1.55 36.85
C ILE A 253 15.82 3.03 36.50
N ASN A 254 16.86 3.65 35.95
CA ASN A 254 16.78 4.97 35.33
C ASN A 254 16.92 4.82 33.81
N ILE A 255 15.90 5.16 33.08
CA ILE A 255 15.92 5.23 31.61
C ILE A 255 16.44 6.62 31.22
N PHE A 256 17.63 6.69 30.67
CA PHE A 256 18.14 7.90 30.01
C PHE A 256 18.07 7.72 28.50
N ILE A 257 17.30 8.57 27.83
CA ILE A 257 17.35 8.76 26.38
C ILE A 257 18.41 9.83 26.14
N ILE A 258 19.49 9.47 25.47
CA ILE A 258 20.49 10.42 24.97
C ILE A 258 20.30 10.58 23.48
#